data_5b7c4cff773e5e4db4542dd25858b2c9
#
_entry.id   5b7c4cff773e5e4db4542dd25858b2c9
#
_cell.length_a   1.000
_cell.length_b   1.000
_cell.length_c   1.000
_cell.angle_alpha   90.00
_cell.angle_beta   90.00
_cell.angle_gamma   90.00
#
_symmetry.space_group_name_H-M   'P 1'
#
loop_
_entity.id
_entity.type
_entity.pdbx_description
1 polymer ?
#
loop_
_entity_poly.entity_id
_entity_poly.type
_entity_poly.pdbx_seq_one_letter_code
_entity_poly.pdbx_strand_id
1 'polypeptide(L)'
;MLQLAAAKGIDTLDTAIAYGESEACLGDVGTQGFKLVTKLPAVPDGCRDISIWVRQQVHASLSRLQVSRLYGLLLHRPEQLLGKLGKALYRALGDLKSQGLVGKIGVSIYAPDELGALCDGYTFDLVQTPFNVLDRRLADTGWLARLYRQGVEIHVRSIFLQGLLLMPADQRPPYFARWQQLLDVWDRWLVDHQLTSVQACLRHVLAFPEISKVVVGADSQAQLQEIIPCAKGALPLFPSSLHASDLDLLNPARWERS
;
A
#
# COMPACT_ATOMS: atom_id res chain seq x y z
N MET A 1 -6.86 17.77 9.06
CA MET A 1 -6.95 16.33 8.71
C MET A 1 -6.17 15.44 9.67
N LEU A 2 -4.86 15.65 9.92
CA LEU A 2 -4.06 14.78 10.80
C LEU A 2 -4.56 14.72 12.25
N GLN A 3 -5.01 15.83 12.82
CA GLN A 3 -5.63 15.85 14.17
C GLN A 3 -6.87 14.95 14.26
N LEU A 4 -7.71 14.98 13.21
CA LEU A 4 -8.86 14.09 13.13
C LEU A 4 -8.41 12.61 13.03
N ALA A 5 -7.43 12.33 12.18
CA ALA A 5 -6.87 10.98 12.03
C ALA A 5 -6.38 10.44 13.39
N ALA A 6 -5.56 11.20 14.10
CA ALA A 6 -5.06 10.85 15.43
C ALA A 6 -6.20 10.62 16.45
N ALA A 7 -7.20 11.51 16.49
CA ALA A 7 -8.35 11.39 17.38
C ALA A 7 -9.22 10.15 17.09
N LYS A 8 -9.11 9.58 15.89
CA LYS A 8 -9.81 8.36 15.47
C LYS A 8 -8.93 7.11 15.51
N GLY A 9 -7.72 7.21 16.09
CA GLY A 9 -6.82 6.09 16.30
C GLY A 9 -6.01 5.69 15.05
N ILE A 10 -5.98 6.52 14.03
CA ILE A 10 -5.08 6.35 12.87
C ILE A 10 -3.69 6.80 13.32
N ASP A 11 -2.76 5.86 13.35
CA ASP A 11 -1.42 6.04 13.94
C ASP A 11 -0.29 6.02 12.92
N THR A 12 -0.59 5.81 11.63
CA THR A 12 0.42 5.60 10.60
C THR A 12 0.14 6.48 9.38
N LEU A 13 1.17 7.14 8.87
CA LEU A 13 1.15 7.89 7.61
C LEU A 13 2.05 7.20 6.60
N ASP A 14 1.55 6.99 5.40
CA ASP A 14 2.25 6.38 4.28
C ASP A 14 2.55 7.44 3.21
N THR A 15 3.81 7.54 2.81
CA THR A 15 4.28 8.42 1.74
C THR A 15 5.37 7.73 0.91
N ALA A 16 6.03 8.45 0.02
CA ALA A 16 7.22 8.01 -0.69
C ALA A 16 8.09 9.20 -1.08
N ILE A 17 9.41 8.99 -1.13
CA ILE A 17 10.38 10.00 -1.60
C ILE A 17 10.01 10.50 -3.01
N ALA A 18 9.43 9.62 -3.84
CA ALA A 18 9.04 9.93 -5.20
C ALA A 18 7.68 10.66 -5.33
N TYR A 19 6.98 10.96 -4.22
CA TYR A 19 5.66 11.62 -4.26
C TYR A 19 5.75 13.16 -4.22
N GLY A 20 6.64 13.74 -5.00
CA GLY A 20 6.80 15.19 -5.07
C GLY A 20 7.05 15.83 -3.70
N GLU A 21 6.24 16.83 -3.34
CA GLU A 21 6.36 17.57 -2.09
C GLU A 21 5.71 16.89 -0.87
N SER A 22 5.20 15.67 -1.01
CA SER A 22 4.40 15.00 0.05
C SER A 22 5.15 14.91 1.39
N GLU A 23 6.45 14.56 1.38
CA GLU A 23 7.24 14.50 2.62
C GLU A 23 7.44 15.87 3.26
N ALA A 24 7.70 16.92 2.46
CA ALA A 24 7.85 18.28 2.96
C ALA A 24 6.53 18.80 3.56
N CYS A 25 5.41 18.62 2.85
CA CYS A 25 4.09 19.00 3.36
C CYS A 25 3.75 18.29 4.67
N LEU A 26 4.09 17.00 4.83
CA LEU A 26 3.90 16.28 6.08
C LEU A 26 4.78 16.85 7.20
N GLY A 27 6.04 17.18 6.92
CA GLY A 27 6.95 17.81 7.88
C GLY A 27 6.43 19.15 8.35
N ASP A 28 5.97 20.00 7.44
CA ASP A 28 5.47 21.35 7.74
C ASP A 28 4.17 21.33 8.57
N VAL A 29 3.27 20.39 8.29
CA VAL A 29 2.04 20.21 9.08
C VAL A 29 2.33 19.62 10.47
N GLY A 30 3.43 18.89 10.61
CA GLY A 30 3.81 18.20 11.83
C GLY A 30 3.18 16.79 11.94
N THR A 31 4.03 15.82 12.20
CA THR A 31 3.65 14.39 12.22
C THR A 31 3.87 13.73 13.57
N GLN A 32 3.95 14.52 14.66
CA GLN A 32 4.19 14.02 16.01
C GLN A 32 3.11 13.01 16.42
N GLY A 33 3.55 11.87 16.91
CA GLY A 33 2.67 10.78 17.33
C GLY A 33 2.30 9.79 16.22
N PHE A 34 2.68 10.07 14.96
CA PHE A 34 2.46 9.13 13.86
C PHE A 34 3.69 8.28 13.57
N LYS A 35 3.45 7.05 13.16
CA LYS A 35 4.41 6.15 12.54
C LYS A 35 4.56 6.54 11.06
N LEU A 36 5.75 6.91 10.64
CA LEU A 36 6.00 7.32 9.26
C LEU A 36 6.58 6.17 8.45
N VAL A 37 5.89 5.82 7.37
CA VAL A 37 6.36 4.85 6.38
C VAL A 37 6.61 5.60 5.07
N THR A 38 7.83 5.50 4.55
CA THR A 38 8.17 6.06 3.24
C THR A 38 8.83 5.01 2.35
N LYS A 39 9.04 5.35 1.09
CA LYS A 39 9.55 4.41 0.09
C LYS A 39 10.77 4.99 -0.61
N LEU A 40 11.85 4.21 -0.62
CA LEU A 40 13.07 4.51 -1.34
C LEU A 40 12.83 4.29 -2.85
N PRO A 41 13.13 5.28 -3.71
CA PRO A 41 13.00 5.11 -5.15
C PRO A 41 14.01 4.08 -5.67
N ALA A 42 13.94 3.79 -6.97
CA ALA A 42 14.93 2.95 -7.62
C ALA A 42 16.34 3.56 -7.49
N VAL A 43 17.33 2.73 -7.21
CA VAL A 43 18.73 3.12 -7.34
C VAL A 43 18.99 3.48 -8.80
N PRO A 44 19.51 4.69 -9.10
CA PRO A 44 19.69 5.12 -10.47
C PRO A 44 20.81 4.34 -11.17
N ASP A 45 20.71 4.23 -12.48
CA ASP A 45 21.75 3.63 -13.30
C ASP A 45 23.07 4.39 -13.11
N GLY A 46 24.16 3.64 -13.02
CA GLY A 46 25.50 4.23 -12.83
C GLY A 46 25.80 4.67 -11.40
N CYS A 47 24.95 4.40 -10.42
CA CYS A 47 25.23 4.65 -9.01
C CYS A 47 26.50 3.90 -8.59
N ARG A 48 27.54 4.65 -8.21
CA ARG A 48 28.85 4.08 -7.86
C ARG A 48 28.91 3.53 -6.44
N ASP A 49 28.21 4.17 -5.51
CA ASP A 49 28.16 3.76 -4.11
C ASP A 49 26.72 3.75 -3.60
N ILE A 50 26.16 2.55 -3.51
CA ILE A 50 24.78 2.32 -3.09
C ILE A 50 24.58 2.73 -1.63
N SER A 51 25.55 2.44 -0.75
CA SER A 51 25.44 2.76 0.67
C SER A 51 25.40 4.27 0.90
N ILE A 52 26.23 5.03 0.21
CA ILE A 52 26.24 6.49 0.29
C ILE A 52 24.90 7.03 -0.26
N TRP A 53 24.48 6.56 -1.42
CA TRP A 53 23.24 7.01 -2.05
C TRP A 53 22.00 6.73 -1.16
N VAL A 54 21.86 5.52 -0.65
CA VAL A 54 20.74 5.14 0.24
C VAL A 54 20.73 6.02 1.48
N ARG A 55 21.88 6.24 2.10
CA ARG A 55 22.01 7.10 3.28
C ARG A 55 21.59 8.54 2.97
N GLN A 56 22.05 9.10 1.86
CA GLN A 56 21.69 10.45 1.42
C GLN A 56 20.17 10.58 1.21
N GLN A 57 19.53 9.61 0.54
CA GLN A 57 18.09 9.61 0.32
C GLN A 57 17.33 9.60 1.65
N VAL A 58 17.72 8.76 2.60
CA VAL A 58 17.04 8.64 3.89
C VAL A 58 17.27 9.89 4.76
N HIS A 59 18.48 10.44 4.81
CA HIS A 59 18.71 11.69 5.54
C HIS A 59 17.90 12.86 4.95
N ALA A 60 17.82 12.97 3.63
CA ALA A 60 17.01 13.97 2.97
C ALA A 60 15.50 13.77 3.28
N SER A 61 15.03 12.53 3.32
CA SER A 61 13.65 12.19 3.71
C SER A 61 13.38 12.57 5.17
N LEU A 62 14.27 12.22 6.11
CA LEU A 62 14.14 12.59 7.52
C LEU A 62 14.09 14.12 7.69
N SER A 63 14.91 14.85 6.93
CA SER A 63 14.93 16.32 6.94
C SER A 63 13.62 16.91 6.42
N ARG A 64 13.08 16.42 5.28
CA ARG A 64 11.78 16.86 4.74
C ARG A 64 10.63 16.57 5.70
N LEU A 65 10.61 15.37 6.27
CA LEU A 65 9.59 14.94 7.24
C LEU A 65 9.74 15.57 8.63
N GLN A 66 10.89 16.26 8.88
CA GLN A 66 11.24 16.89 10.17
C GLN A 66 11.21 15.89 11.34
N VAL A 67 11.75 14.68 11.12
CA VAL A 67 11.81 13.61 12.13
C VAL A 67 13.22 13.03 12.22
N SER A 68 13.54 12.43 13.38
CA SER A 68 14.83 11.77 13.60
C SER A 68 14.86 10.30 13.17
N ARG A 69 13.67 9.69 12.94
CA ARG A 69 13.54 8.26 12.64
C ARG A 69 12.30 7.98 11.82
N LEU A 70 12.42 7.04 10.87
CA LEU A 70 11.27 6.43 10.18
C LEU A 70 10.79 5.19 10.92
N TYR A 71 9.48 4.98 10.95
CA TYR A 71 8.92 3.70 11.39
C TYR A 71 9.22 2.59 10.39
N GLY A 72 9.00 2.84 9.10
CA GLY A 72 9.27 1.89 8.03
C GLY A 72 9.86 2.54 6.79
N LEU A 73 10.82 1.86 6.17
CA LEU A 73 11.38 2.19 4.87
C LEU A 73 11.17 1.01 3.92
N LEU A 74 10.43 1.24 2.85
CA LEU A 74 10.15 0.24 1.84
C LEU A 74 10.98 0.50 0.58
N LEU A 75 11.36 -0.55 -0.13
CA LEU A 75 11.80 -0.41 -1.52
C LEU A 75 10.56 -0.23 -2.41
N HIS A 76 10.56 0.84 -3.20
CA HIS A 76 9.49 1.12 -4.16
C HIS A 76 9.61 0.27 -5.43
N ARG A 77 10.84 -0.25 -5.69
CA ARG A 77 11.20 -1.10 -6.83
C ARG A 77 11.99 -2.31 -6.31
N PRO A 78 11.28 -3.25 -5.66
CA PRO A 78 11.92 -4.37 -4.98
C PRO A 78 12.63 -5.34 -5.92
N GLU A 79 12.30 -5.37 -7.21
CA GLU A 79 12.97 -6.17 -8.24
C GLU A 79 14.48 -5.88 -8.34
N GLN A 80 14.93 -4.69 -7.90
CA GLN A 80 16.36 -4.37 -7.86
C GLN A 80 17.16 -5.25 -6.88
N LEU A 81 16.49 -5.85 -5.89
CA LEU A 81 17.10 -6.84 -5.00
C LEU A 81 17.52 -8.11 -5.73
N LEU A 82 16.84 -8.48 -6.79
CA LEU A 82 17.11 -9.70 -7.58
C LEU A 82 18.27 -9.50 -8.56
N GLY A 83 18.71 -8.26 -8.75
CA GLY A 83 19.81 -7.90 -9.63
C GLY A 83 21.18 -7.85 -8.93
N LYS A 84 22.20 -7.43 -9.67
CA LYS A 84 23.60 -7.30 -9.20
C LYS A 84 23.75 -6.39 -7.98
N LEU A 85 22.87 -5.41 -7.83
CA LEU A 85 22.88 -4.43 -6.74
C LEU A 85 22.25 -4.95 -5.45
N GLY A 86 21.49 -6.05 -5.51
CA GLY A 86 20.58 -6.47 -4.44
C GLY A 86 21.26 -6.66 -3.08
N LYS A 87 22.38 -7.36 -3.04
CA LYS A 87 23.11 -7.59 -1.77
C LYS A 87 23.61 -6.29 -1.14
N ALA A 88 24.13 -5.35 -1.95
CA ALA A 88 24.62 -4.07 -1.47
C ALA A 88 23.47 -3.18 -1.00
N LEU A 89 22.34 -3.16 -1.75
CA LEU A 89 21.14 -2.42 -1.41
C LEU A 89 20.54 -2.94 -0.10
N TYR A 90 20.35 -4.26 0.04
CA TYR A 90 19.82 -4.85 1.25
C TYR A 90 20.68 -4.60 2.48
N ARG A 91 22.02 -4.70 2.34
CA ARG A 91 22.97 -4.35 3.40
C ARG A 91 22.82 -2.91 3.84
N ALA A 92 22.73 -1.97 2.89
CA ALA A 92 22.58 -0.54 3.19
C ALA A 92 21.27 -0.26 3.98
N LEU A 93 20.18 -0.97 3.67
CA LEU A 93 18.93 -0.88 4.47
C LEU A 93 19.15 -1.42 5.89
N GLY A 94 19.83 -2.55 6.04
CA GLY A 94 20.18 -3.13 7.34
C GLY A 94 21.05 -2.21 8.19
N ASP A 95 22.00 -1.52 7.58
CA ASP A 95 22.89 -0.53 8.25
C ASP A 95 22.07 0.65 8.81
N LEU A 96 21.08 1.16 8.06
CA LEU A 96 20.16 2.22 8.52
C LEU A 96 19.32 1.75 9.71
N LYS A 97 18.87 0.51 9.68
CA LYS A 97 18.10 -0.10 10.78
C LYS A 97 18.98 -0.26 12.03
N SER A 98 20.20 -0.75 11.89
CA SER A 98 21.14 -0.90 13.02
C SER A 98 21.57 0.43 13.63
N GLN A 99 21.61 1.52 12.84
CA GLN A 99 21.85 2.88 13.30
C GLN A 99 20.62 3.53 13.96
N GLY A 100 19.46 2.86 13.96
CA GLY A 100 18.22 3.37 14.55
C GLY A 100 17.50 4.45 13.73
N LEU A 101 17.97 4.76 12.52
CA LEU A 101 17.33 5.73 11.60
C LEU A 101 16.02 5.19 11.01
N VAL A 102 15.93 3.86 10.88
CA VAL A 102 14.76 3.15 10.35
C VAL A 102 14.40 2.02 11.32
N GLY A 103 13.12 1.90 11.67
CA GLY A 103 12.64 0.83 12.55
C GLY A 103 12.41 -0.49 11.83
N LYS A 104 11.82 -0.45 10.65
CA LYS A 104 11.45 -1.60 9.83
C LYS A 104 11.90 -1.40 8.40
N ILE A 105 12.45 -2.45 7.79
CA ILE A 105 12.80 -2.48 6.36
C ILE A 105 11.87 -3.43 5.63
N GLY A 106 11.48 -3.08 4.41
CA GLY A 106 10.55 -3.88 3.66
C GLY A 106 10.43 -3.52 2.19
N VAL A 107 9.37 -4.01 1.58
CA VAL A 107 9.11 -3.85 0.13
C VAL A 107 7.67 -3.44 -0.14
N SER A 108 7.48 -2.65 -1.21
CA SER A 108 6.16 -2.39 -1.79
C SER A 108 6.06 -3.10 -3.12
N ILE A 109 5.23 -4.15 -3.18
CA ILE A 109 5.04 -5.01 -4.36
C ILE A 109 3.78 -4.66 -5.13
N TYR A 110 3.70 -5.09 -6.38
CA TYR A 110 2.50 -4.99 -7.22
C TYR A 110 1.75 -6.31 -7.36
N ALA A 111 2.45 -7.45 -7.17
CA ALA A 111 1.83 -8.76 -7.25
C ALA A 111 2.51 -9.74 -6.28
N PRO A 112 1.76 -10.71 -5.72
CA PRO A 112 2.31 -11.68 -4.76
C PRO A 112 3.37 -12.63 -5.33
N ASP A 113 3.42 -12.82 -6.64
CA ASP A 113 4.45 -13.63 -7.32
C ASP A 113 5.86 -13.06 -7.17
N GLU A 114 5.98 -11.74 -6.97
CA GLU A 114 7.26 -11.09 -6.64
C GLU A 114 7.86 -11.63 -5.32
N LEU A 115 7.02 -12.04 -4.37
CA LEU A 115 7.45 -12.47 -3.03
C LEU A 115 8.29 -13.75 -3.04
N GLY A 116 8.06 -14.65 -3.99
CA GLY A 116 8.82 -15.91 -4.08
C GLY A 116 10.31 -15.65 -4.13
N ALA A 117 10.78 -15.04 -5.20
CA ALA A 117 12.18 -14.74 -5.42
C ALA A 117 12.77 -13.77 -4.37
N LEU A 118 11.98 -12.81 -3.88
CA LEU A 118 12.41 -11.85 -2.87
C LEU A 118 12.65 -12.54 -1.52
N CYS A 119 11.72 -13.37 -1.05
CA CYS A 119 11.79 -14.03 0.26
C CYS A 119 12.75 -15.22 0.29
N ASP A 120 13.15 -15.76 -0.87
CA ASP A 120 14.20 -16.78 -0.94
C ASP A 120 15.60 -16.21 -0.61
N GLY A 121 15.82 -14.91 -0.90
CA GLY A 121 17.11 -14.26 -0.69
C GLY A 121 17.15 -13.26 0.48
N TYR A 122 16.00 -12.78 0.94
CA TYR A 122 15.92 -11.68 1.89
C TYR A 122 14.78 -11.85 2.90
N THR A 123 14.93 -11.21 4.06
CA THR A 123 13.88 -11.14 5.09
C THR A 123 13.38 -9.70 5.23
N PHE A 124 12.09 -9.53 5.43
CA PHE A 124 11.47 -8.22 5.56
C PHE A 124 10.69 -8.12 6.86
N ASP A 125 10.70 -6.93 7.46
CA ASP A 125 9.87 -6.63 8.62
C ASP A 125 8.45 -6.19 8.20
N LEU A 126 8.31 -5.65 6.97
CA LEU A 126 7.08 -5.07 6.46
C LEU A 126 6.94 -5.32 4.95
N VAL A 127 5.75 -5.72 4.53
CA VAL A 127 5.37 -5.84 3.10
C VAL A 127 4.14 -4.99 2.85
N GLN A 128 4.22 -4.12 1.85
CA GLN A 128 3.08 -3.36 1.36
C GLN A 128 2.65 -3.92 -0.01
N THR A 129 1.35 -4.19 -0.17
CA THR A 129 0.80 -4.88 -1.35
C THR A 129 -0.60 -4.39 -1.69
N PRO A 130 -1.04 -4.43 -2.96
CA PRO A 130 -2.44 -4.24 -3.29
C PRO A 130 -3.27 -5.39 -2.73
N PHE A 131 -4.46 -5.05 -2.21
CA PHE A 131 -5.46 -6.01 -1.78
C PHE A 131 -6.84 -5.35 -1.74
N ASN A 132 -7.83 -5.93 -2.42
CA ASN A 132 -9.18 -5.39 -2.46
C ASN A 132 -10.20 -6.48 -2.82
N VAL A 133 -11.48 -6.12 -2.96
CA VAL A 133 -12.57 -7.05 -3.26
C VAL A 133 -12.33 -7.90 -4.51
N LEU A 134 -11.71 -7.30 -5.56
CA LEU A 134 -11.41 -7.99 -6.82
C LEU A 134 -10.02 -8.64 -6.80
N ASP A 135 -9.04 -7.99 -6.15
CA ASP A 135 -7.66 -8.50 -6.05
C ASP A 135 -7.43 -9.20 -4.72
N ARG A 136 -7.65 -10.49 -4.70
CA ARG A 136 -7.43 -11.35 -3.52
C ARG A 136 -6.22 -12.26 -3.67
N ARG A 137 -5.37 -12.04 -4.69
CA ARG A 137 -4.23 -12.88 -5.03
C ARG A 137 -3.29 -13.13 -3.85
N LEU A 138 -3.08 -12.14 -2.96
CA LEU A 138 -2.25 -12.33 -1.76
C LEU A 138 -2.78 -13.43 -0.84
N ALA A 139 -4.11 -13.50 -0.64
CA ALA A 139 -4.75 -14.54 0.16
C ALA A 139 -4.81 -15.86 -0.60
N ASP A 140 -5.26 -15.84 -1.87
CA ASP A 140 -5.49 -17.02 -2.68
C ASP A 140 -4.20 -17.83 -2.95
N THR A 141 -3.05 -17.16 -3.06
CA THR A 141 -1.73 -17.80 -3.21
C THR A 141 -1.11 -18.25 -1.87
N GLY A 142 -1.78 -17.98 -0.75
CA GLY A 142 -1.30 -18.34 0.59
C GLY A 142 -0.21 -17.41 1.16
N TRP A 143 0.21 -16.38 0.43
CA TRP A 143 1.24 -15.45 0.89
C TRP A 143 0.80 -14.64 2.11
N LEU A 144 -0.47 -14.26 2.21
CA LEU A 144 -1.00 -13.55 3.36
C LEU A 144 -0.74 -14.30 4.66
N ALA A 145 -1.15 -15.58 4.71
CA ALA A 145 -0.95 -16.43 5.87
C ALA A 145 0.55 -16.76 6.12
N ARG A 146 1.35 -16.89 5.05
CA ARG A 146 2.80 -17.14 5.17
C ARG A 146 3.52 -15.97 5.81
N LEU A 147 3.31 -14.74 5.33
CA LEU A 147 3.91 -13.53 5.87
C LEU A 147 3.49 -13.30 7.33
N TYR A 148 2.19 -13.46 7.63
CA TYR A 148 1.67 -13.34 8.99
C TYR A 148 2.34 -14.29 9.97
N ARG A 149 2.46 -15.58 9.61
CA ARG A 149 3.16 -16.58 10.45
C ARG A 149 4.64 -16.28 10.64
N GLN A 150 5.27 -15.59 9.72
CA GLN A 150 6.66 -15.14 9.83
C GLN A 150 6.82 -13.85 10.66
N GLY A 151 5.72 -13.28 11.15
CA GLY A 151 5.74 -12.03 11.93
C GLY A 151 6.00 -10.78 11.09
N VAL A 152 5.81 -10.88 9.77
CA VAL A 152 5.93 -9.74 8.84
C VAL A 152 4.69 -8.87 8.97
N GLU A 153 4.89 -7.56 9.13
CA GLU A 153 3.79 -6.59 9.14
C GLU A 153 3.26 -6.40 7.71
N ILE A 154 1.95 -6.53 7.54
CA ILE A 154 1.32 -6.48 6.22
C ILE A 154 0.50 -5.20 6.11
N HIS A 155 0.90 -4.31 5.20
CA HIS A 155 0.14 -3.12 4.84
C HIS A 155 -0.55 -3.33 3.50
N VAL A 156 -1.86 -3.15 3.43
CA VAL A 156 -2.57 -3.24 2.16
C VAL A 156 -2.91 -1.85 1.63
N ARG A 157 -2.76 -1.68 0.32
CA ARG A 157 -3.10 -0.47 -0.42
C ARG A 157 -4.03 -0.77 -1.58
N SER A 158 -4.45 0.25 -2.31
CA SER A 158 -5.33 0.13 -3.49
C SER A 158 -6.67 -0.56 -3.18
N ILE A 159 -7.17 -0.39 -1.97
CA ILE A 159 -8.42 -1.03 -1.51
C ILE A 159 -9.64 -0.59 -2.32
N PHE A 160 -9.58 0.59 -2.95
CA PHE A 160 -10.61 1.13 -3.84
C PHE A 160 -10.24 0.97 -5.32
N LEU A 161 -9.16 0.25 -5.66
CA LEU A 161 -8.64 0.08 -7.02
C LEU A 161 -8.58 1.41 -7.78
N GLN A 162 -7.81 2.38 -7.24
CA GLN A 162 -7.69 3.76 -7.77
C GLN A 162 -9.05 4.47 -7.95
N GLY A 163 -10.03 4.16 -7.12
CA GLY A 163 -11.37 4.73 -7.18
C GLY A 163 -12.35 3.99 -8.11
N LEU A 164 -11.90 3.04 -8.94
CA LEU A 164 -12.78 2.30 -9.85
C LEU A 164 -13.95 1.63 -9.10
N LEU A 165 -13.70 1.03 -7.94
CA LEU A 165 -14.73 0.39 -7.12
C LEU A 165 -15.71 1.38 -6.48
N LEU A 166 -15.39 2.67 -6.48
CA LEU A 166 -16.25 3.74 -5.95
C LEU A 166 -17.05 4.45 -7.03
N MET A 167 -16.65 4.27 -8.30
CA MET A 167 -17.29 4.98 -9.43
C MET A 167 -18.68 4.43 -9.73
N PRO A 168 -19.68 5.30 -9.89
CA PRO A 168 -20.96 4.92 -10.51
C PRO A 168 -20.75 4.34 -11.92
N ALA A 169 -21.63 3.42 -12.32
CA ALA A 169 -21.49 2.68 -13.58
C ALA A 169 -21.36 3.61 -14.82
N ASP A 170 -22.14 4.69 -14.85
CA ASP A 170 -22.16 5.69 -15.92
C ASP A 170 -20.94 6.62 -15.97
N GLN A 171 -20.10 6.60 -14.92
CA GLN A 171 -18.88 7.41 -14.84
C GLN A 171 -17.60 6.60 -15.11
N ARG A 172 -17.71 5.29 -15.29
CA ARG A 172 -16.56 4.43 -15.56
C ARG A 172 -16.00 4.68 -16.96
N PRO A 173 -14.69 4.93 -17.11
CA PRO A 173 -14.07 5.10 -18.42
C PRO A 173 -14.31 3.92 -19.35
N PRO A 174 -14.40 4.13 -20.68
CA PRO A 174 -14.63 3.08 -21.68
C PRO A 174 -13.61 1.93 -21.63
N TYR A 175 -12.41 2.19 -21.16
CA TYR A 175 -11.37 1.18 -20.93
C TYR A 175 -11.89 -0.02 -20.11
N PHE A 176 -12.78 0.22 -19.15
CA PHE A 176 -13.30 -0.82 -18.25
C PHE A 176 -14.51 -1.58 -18.82
N ALA A 177 -14.99 -1.25 -20.01
CA ALA A 177 -16.15 -1.90 -20.64
C ALA A 177 -15.96 -3.42 -20.81
N ARG A 178 -14.72 -3.89 -21.05
CA ARG A 178 -14.42 -5.32 -21.16
C ARG A 178 -14.62 -6.12 -19.88
N TRP A 179 -14.70 -5.47 -18.71
CA TRP A 179 -15.03 -6.09 -17.42
C TRP A 179 -16.43 -5.70 -16.90
N GLN A 180 -17.28 -5.19 -17.79
CA GLN A 180 -18.61 -4.69 -17.41
C GLN A 180 -19.42 -5.75 -16.64
N GLN A 181 -19.40 -7.01 -17.09
CA GLN A 181 -20.11 -8.09 -16.39
C GLN A 181 -19.67 -8.27 -14.94
N LEU A 182 -18.37 -8.19 -14.66
CA LEU A 182 -17.83 -8.27 -13.30
C LEU A 182 -18.25 -7.06 -12.47
N LEU A 183 -18.19 -5.88 -13.05
CA LEU A 183 -18.57 -4.64 -12.38
C LEU A 183 -20.07 -4.56 -12.13
N ASP A 184 -20.91 -5.13 -13.02
CA ASP A 184 -22.35 -5.26 -12.80
C ASP A 184 -22.69 -6.22 -11.64
N VAL A 185 -21.88 -7.27 -11.45
CA VAL A 185 -22.02 -8.14 -10.26
C VAL A 185 -21.69 -7.36 -9.00
N TRP A 186 -20.65 -6.52 -9.03
CA TRP A 186 -20.28 -5.65 -7.92
C TRP A 186 -21.42 -4.68 -7.56
N ASP A 187 -21.93 -3.96 -8.55
CA ASP A 187 -22.98 -2.95 -8.33
C ASP A 187 -24.27 -3.58 -7.79
N ARG A 188 -24.70 -4.70 -8.36
CA ARG A 188 -25.89 -5.43 -7.88
C ARG A 188 -25.71 -5.92 -6.46
N TRP A 189 -24.54 -6.50 -6.14
CA TRP A 189 -24.25 -6.97 -4.79
C TRP A 189 -24.34 -5.84 -3.76
N LEU A 190 -23.84 -4.64 -4.09
CA LEU A 190 -23.94 -3.47 -3.21
C LEU A 190 -25.42 -3.09 -2.95
N VAL A 191 -26.22 -3.06 -4.01
CA VAL A 191 -27.67 -2.74 -3.91
C VAL A 191 -28.40 -3.79 -3.07
N ASP A 192 -28.20 -5.06 -3.34
CA ASP A 192 -28.86 -6.18 -2.65
C ASP A 192 -28.58 -6.18 -1.14
N HIS A 193 -27.40 -5.71 -0.73
CA HIS A 193 -26.98 -5.68 0.67
C HIS A 193 -27.07 -4.29 1.31
N GLN A 194 -27.56 -3.28 0.57
CA GLN A 194 -27.70 -1.89 1.04
C GLN A 194 -26.40 -1.33 1.61
N LEU A 195 -25.26 -1.65 0.98
CA LEU A 195 -23.93 -1.17 1.35
C LEU A 195 -23.44 -0.14 0.36
N THR A 196 -22.72 0.88 0.88
CA THR A 196 -21.90 1.72 0.00
C THR A 196 -20.65 0.97 -0.41
N SER A 197 -20.08 1.33 -1.56
CA SER A 197 -18.82 0.77 -2.05
C SER A 197 -17.66 0.99 -1.06
N VAL A 198 -17.60 2.14 -0.39
CA VAL A 198 -16.61 2.43 0.65
C VAL A 198 -16.74 1.47 1.83
N GLN A 199 -17.98 1.22 2.31
CA GLN A 199 -18.24 0.26 3.39
C GLN A 199 -17.79 -1.14 3.00
N ALA A 200 -18.17 -1.61 1.82
CA ALA A 200 -17.85 -2.95 1.36
C ALA A 200 -16.32 -3.14 1.19
N CYS A 201 -15.63 -2.20 0.54
CA CYS A 201 -14.19 -2.26 0.36
C CYS A 201 -13.41 -2.25 1.68
N LEU A 202 -13.75 -1.34 2.61
CA LEU A 202 -13.07 -1.25 3.91
C LEU A 202 -13.31 -2.49 4.76
N ARG A 203 -14.58 -2.90 4.90
CA ARG A 203 -14.92 -4.07 5.73
C ARG A 203 -14.32 -5.35 5.17
N HIS A 204 -14.18 -5.46 3.84
CA HIS A 204 -13.51 -6.61 3.23
C HIS A 204 -12.07 -6.75 3.72
N VAL A 205 -11.27 -5.71 3.59
CA VAL A 205 -9.85 -5.76 3.96
C VAL A 205 -9.66 -5.88 5.48
N LEU A 206 -10.54 -5.26 6.26
CA LEU A 206 -10.52 -5.32 7.73
C LEU A 206 -11.01 -6.67 8.29
N ALA A 207 -11.64 -7.52 7.48
CA ALA A 207 -12.04 -8.88 7.88
C ALA A 207 -10.87 -9.86 7.95
N PHE A 208 -9.69 -9.48 7.46
CA PHE A 208 -8.48 -10.31 7.50
C PHE A 208 -7.60 -9.91 8.70
N PRO A 209 -7.55 -10.70 9.76
CA PRO A 209 -6.77 -10.37 10.96
C PRO A 209 -5.25 -10.35 10.72
N GLU A 210 -4.79 -10.94 9.61
CA GLU A 210 -3.39 -10.93 9.18
C GLU A 210 -2.94 -9.55 8.66
N ILE A 211 -3.88 -8.71 8.25
CA ILE A 211 -3.60 -7.36 7.73
C ILE A 211 -3.37 -6.42 8.90
N SER A 212 -2.16 -5.88 9.00
CA SER A 212 -1.76 -4.99 10.09
C SER A 212 -2.23 -3.55 9.87
N LYS A 213 -2.21 -3.06 8.64
CA LYS A 213 -2.61 -1.69 8.26
C LYS A 213 -3.31 -1.66 6.90
N VAL A 214 -4.29 -0.77 6.82
CA VAL A 214 -5.01 -0.46 5.59
C VAL A 214 -4.68 0.98 5.19
N VAL A 215 -4.02 1.14 4.04
CA VAL A 215 -3.64 2.46 3.51
C VAL A 215 -4.78 3.02 2.67
N VAL A 216 -5.28 4.18 3.09
CA VAL A 216 -6.38 4.89 2.44
C VAL A 216 -5.93 6.30 2.10
N GLY A 217 -6.12 6.72 0.85
CA GLY A 217 -5.99 8.11 0.44
C GLY A 217 -7.25 8.89 0.83
N ALA A 218 -7.05 10.13 1.30
CA ALA A 218 -8.13 11.09 1.53
C ALA A 218 -7.64 12.49 1.17
N ASP A 219 -8.37 13.15 0.26
CA ASP A 219 -7.97 14.46 -0.27
C ASP A 219 -8.46 15.62 0.62
N SER A 220 -9.38 15.34 1.54
CA SER A 220 -9.94 16.33 2.45
C SER A 220 -10.30 15.74 3.82
N GLN A 221 -10.43 16.64 4.81
CA GLN A 221 -10.93 16.24 6.12
C GLN A 221 -12.37 15.72 6.08
N ALA A 222 -13.22 16.28 5.20
CA ALA A 222 -14.61 15.82 5.02
C ALA A 222 -14.64 14.37 4.51
N GLN A 223 -13.84 14.08 3.48
CA GLN A 223 -13.73 12.71 2.94
C GLN A 223 -13.22 11.72 4.00
N LEU A 224 -12.23 12.10 4.81
CA LEU A 224 -11.77 11.25 5.91
C LEU A 224 -12.87 11.01 6.97
N GLN A 225 -13.70 12.04 7.27
CA GLN A 225 -14.85 11.90 8.18
C GLN A 225 -15.91 10.94 7.66
N GLU A 226 -16.10 10.87 6.35
CA GLU A 226 -17.04 9.94 5.69
C GLU A 226 -16.48 8.51 5.65
N ILE A 227 -15.17 8.34 5.42
CA ILE A 227 -14.51 7.03 5.31
C ILE A 227 -14.46 6.30 6.65
N ILE A 228 -14.08 6.98 7.74
CA ILE A 228 -13.84 6.33 9.05
C ILE A 228 -15.03 5.51 9.56
N PRO A 229 -16.28 6.00 9.59
CA PRO A 229 -17.41 5.21 10.07
C PRO A 229 -17.72 4.01 9.17
N CYS A 230 -17.33 4.03 7.90
CA CYS A 230 -17.57 2.94 6.96
C CYS A 230 -16.79 1.66 7.32
N ALA A 231 -15.76 1.76 8.13
CA ALA A 231 -14.96 0.63 8.61
C ALA A 231 -15.74 -0.32 9.54
N LYS A 232 -16.85 0.14 10.12
CA LYS A 232 -17.64 -0.63 11.09
C LYS A 232 -18.89 -1.25 10.47
N GLY A 233 -19.24 -2.45 10.93
CA GLY A 233 -20.47 -3.15 10.55
C GLY A 233 -20.22 -4.51 9.91
N ALA A 234 -21.28 -5.25 9.69
CA ALA A 234 -21.20 -6.56 9.05
C ALA A 234 -20.83 -6.45 7.57
N LEU A 235 -20.22 -7.50 7.05
CA LEU A 235 -19.97 -7.68 5.62
C LEU A 235 -20.55 -9.04 5.21
N PRO A 236 -21.56 -9.08 4.34
CA PRO A 236 -22.05 -10.32 3.74
C PRO A 236 -20.98 -10.96 2.85
N LEU A 237 -21.12 -12.26 2.61
CA LEU A 237 -20.20 -12.97 1.73
C LEU A 237 -20.35 -12.47 0.28
N PHE A 238 -19.22 -12.28 -0.37
CA PHE A 238 -19.20 -11.98 -1.79
C PHE A 238 -19.52 -13.24 -2.62
N PRO A 239 -20.21 -13.10 -3.76
CA PRO A 239 -20.35 -14.20 -4.69
C PRO A 239 -18.98 -14.61 -5.25
N SER A 240 -18.79 -15.90 -5.54
CA SER A 240 -17.55 -16.43 -6.09
C SER A 240 -17.16 -15.79 -7.43
N SER A 241 -18.15 -15.32 -8.18
CA SER A 241 -17.95 -14.60 -9.44
C SER A 241 -17.33 -13.20 -9.27
N LEU A 242 -17.32 -12.65 -8.06
CA LEU A 242 -16.71 -11.35 -7.77
C LEU A 242 -15.22 -11.55 -7.43
N HIS A 243 -14.44 -11.90 -8.43
CA HIS A 243 -13.01 -12.11 -8.34
C HIS A 243 -12.36 -11.82 -9.69
N ALA A 244 -11.16 -11.26 -9.68
CA ALA A 244 -10.39 -11.00 -10.89
C ALA A 244 -8.95 -11.50 -10.75
N SER A 245 -8.40 -12.01 -11.84
CA SER A 245 -6.98 -12.34 -12.00
C SER A 245 -6.31 -11.58 -13.14
N ASP A 246 -7.08 -10.84 -13.92
CA ASP A 246 -6.60 -10.07 -15.05
C ASP A 246 -5.78 -8.87 -14.59
N LEU A 247 -4.48 -8.89 -14.89
CA LEU A 247 -3.54 -7.84 -14.48
C LEU A 247 -3.82 -6.49 -15.15
N ASP A 248 -4.50 -6.47 -16.30
CA ASP A 248 -4.87 -5.22 -16.94
C ASP A 248 -6.01 -4.51 -16.20
N LEU A 249 -6.79 -5.25 -15.41
CA LEU A 249 -7.74 -4.68 -14.47
C LEU A 249 -7.06 -4.32 -13.13
N LEU A 250 -6.29 -5.26 -12.57
CA LEU A 250 -5.81 -5.18 -11.18
C LEU A 250 -4.57 -4.30 -11.00
N ASN A 251 -3.81 -4.04 -12.06
CA ASN A 251 -2.62 -3.18 -12.00
C ASN A 251 -2.85 -1.84 -12.70
N PRO A 252 -3.11 -0.75 -11.94
CA PRO A 252 -3.37 0.57 -12.52
C PRO A 252 -2.24 1.14 -13.39
N ALA A 253 -1.01 0.62 -13.25
CA ALA A 253 0.09 1.03 -14.12
C ALA A 253 -0.07 0.55 -15.57
N ARG A 254 -1.00 -0.39 -15.83
CA ARG A 254 -1.34 -0.90 -17.15
C ARG A 254 -2.56 -0.21 -17.77
N TRP A 255 -3.26 0.63 -17.01
CA TRP A 255 -4.43 1.31 -17.51
C TRP A 255 -4.04 2.33 -18.58
N GLU A 256 -4.71 2.27 -19.71
CA GLU A 256 -4.61 3.31 -20.73
C GLU A 256 -5.16 4.61 -20.14
N ARG A 257 -4.32 5.62 -20.07
CA ARG A 257 -4.75 6.97 -19.69
C ARG A 257 -5.38 7.58 -20.94
N SER A 258 -6.72 7.64 -20.93
CA SER A 258 -7.48 8.42 -21.94
C SER A 258 -7.27 9.91 -21.73
#